data_a38eea43e2fe464dd3eeb2234b5c0e4a
#
_entry.id   a38eea43e2fe464dd3eeb2234b5c0e4a
#
_cell.length_a   1.000
_cell.length_b   1.000
_cell.length_c   1.000
_cell.angle_alpha   90.00
_cell.angle_beta   90.00
_cell.angle_gamma   90.00
#
_symmetry.space_group_name_H-M   'P 1'
#
loop_
_entity.id
_entity.type
_entity.pdbx_description
1 polymer ?
#
loop_
_entity_poly.entity_id
_entity_poly.type
_entity_poly.pdbx_seq_one_letter_code
_entity_poly.pdbx_strand_id
1 'polypeptide(L)'
;MSLFVVRHEHFAEKCPAGNPEMGPMLLKHVSPQGAQPFGVTVHGEAVLDGRHTFYLILEAPDEAKVMEYMGPFGQVGSVEVWPASTCEQVVERAKC
;
A
#
# COMPACT_ATOMS: atom_id res chain seq x y z
N MET A 1 5.13 -13.98 -7.81
CA MET A 1 4.66 -12.72 -7.18
C MET A 1 3.39 -13.01 -6.40
N SER A 2 3.29 -12.43 -5.23
CA SER A 2 2.14 -12.63 -4.36
C SER A 2 1.34 -11.34 -4.22
N LEU A 3 0.04 -11.50 -4.03
CA LEU A 3 -0.88 -10.38 -3.87
C LEU A 3 -1.04 -10.05 -2.39
N PHE A 4 -1.05 -8.76 -2.09
CA PHE A 4 -1.22 -8.26 -0.72
C PHE A 4 -2.19 -7.09 -0.70
N VAL A 5 -2.91 -6.97 0.41
CA VAL A 5 -3.70 -5.78 0.73
C VAL A 5 -2.99 -5.08 1.89
N VAL A 6 -2.78 -3.79 1.75
CA VAL A 6 -2.10 -2.98 2.76
C VAL A 6 -3.04 -1.90 3.25
N ARG A 7 -3.10 -1.73 4.56
CA ARG A 7 -3.84 -0.63 5.19
C ARG A 7 -2.83 0.25 5.93
N HIS A 8 -2.91 1.55 5.67
CA HIS A 8 -2.10 2.54 6.37
C HIS A 8 -3.01 3.58 7.00
N GLU A 9 -2.82 3.83 8.29
CA GLU A 9 -3.52 4.90 9.00
C GLU A 9 -2.46 5.81 9.60
N HIS A 10 -2.48 7.09 9.22
CA HIS A 10 -1.52 8.06 9.72
C HIS A 10 -2.20 9.09 10.62
N PHE A 11 -1.40 9.73 11.45
CA PHE A 11 -1.89 10.80 12.34
C PHE A 11 -2.30 12.01 11.50
N ALA A 12 -3.37 12.69 11.93
CA ALA A 12 -3.88 13.84 11.20
C ALA A 12 -2.82 14.92 10.97
N GLU A 13 -2.00 15.19 11.97
CA GLU A 13 -0.92 16.18 11.90
C GLU A 13 0.25 15.74 11.01
N LYS A 14 0.28 14.46 10.61
CA LYS A 14 1.30 13.90 9.71
C LYS A 14 0.75 13.65 8.31
N CYS A 15 -0.47 14.12 8.02
CA CYS A 15 -1.10 13.89 6.72
C CYS A 15 -0.30 14.56 5.59
N PRO A 16 0.14 13.81 4.58
CA PRO A 16 0.91 14.39 3.48
C PRO A 16 0.08 15.18 2.48
N ALA A 17 -1.25 15.04 2.51
CA ALA A 17 -2.12 15.63 1.49
C ALA A 17 -1.98 17.14 1.34
N GLY A 18 -1.85 17.85 2.48
CA GLY A 18 -1.69 19.30 2.47
C GLY A 18 -0.25 19.77 2.51
N ASN A 19 0.72 18.87 2.46
CA ASN A 19 2.14 19.19 2.56
C ASN A 19 2.73 19.31 1.17
N PRO A 20 3.30 20.50 0.80
CA PRO A 20 3.80 20.72 -0.56
C PRO A 20 5.00 19.86 -0.94
N GLU A 21 5.69 19.26 0.03
CA GLU A 21 6.82 18.38 -0.24
C GLU A 21 6.39 16.91 -0.18
N MET A 22 5.65 16.53 0.84
CA MET A 22 5.27 15.13 1.08
C MET A 22 4.18 14.64 0.12
N GLY A 23 3.28 15.51 -0.31
CA GLY A 23 2.23 15.14 -1.27
C GLY A 23 2.82 14.60 -2.58
N PRO A 24 3.69 15.37 -3.26
CA PRO A 24 4.35 14.89 -4.47
C PRO A 24 5.20 13.64 -4.25
N MET A 25 5.86 13.51 -3.10
CA MET A 25 6.66 12.32 -2.77
C MET A 25 5.76 11.09 -2.66
N LEU A 26 4.58 11.22 -2.05
CA LEU A 26 3.62 10.15 -1.95
C LEU A 26 3.18 9.68 -3.34
N LEU A 27 2.79 10.62 -4.21
CA LEU A 27 2.36 10.30 -5.55
C LEU A 27 3.44 9.58 -6.34
N LYS A 28 4.70 10.01 -6.19
CA LYS A 28 5.83 9.36 -6.85
C LYS A 28 6.04 7.94 -6.29
N HIS A 29 5.93 7.77 -4.99
CA HIS A 29 6.18 6.49 -4.33
C HIS A 29 5.19 5.41 -4.77
N VAL A 30 3.90 5.78 -4.93
CA VAL A 30 2.88 4.82 -5.36
C VAL A 30 2.78 4.68 -6.88
N SER A 31 3.54 5.47 -7.63
CA SER A 31 3.61 5.34 -9.08
C SER A 31 4.40 4.09 -9.47
N PRO A 32 4.24 3.61 -10.73
CA PRO A 32 5.03 2.45 -11.19
C PRO A 32 6.54 2.63 -11.02
N GLN A 33 7.05 3.84 -11.29
CA GLN A 33 8.48 4.13 -11.18
C GLN A 33 8.96 4.09 -9.72
N GLY A 34 8.13 4.56 -8.79
CA GLY A 34 8.48 4.58 -7.37
C GLY A 34 8.39 3.21 -6.73
N ALA A 35 7.51 2.36 -7.21
CA ALA A 35 7.31 1.01 -6.68
C ALA A 35 8.32 0.00 -7.23
N GLN A 36 8.78 0.20 -8.46
CA GLN A 36 9.66 -0.73 -9.16
C GLN A 36 10.93 -1.11 -8.39
N PRO A 37 11.66 -0.16 -7.75
CA PRO A 37 12.87 -0.51 -7.01
C PRO A 37 12.65 -1.53 -5.89
N PHE A 38 11.42 -1.65 -5.40
CA PHE A 38 11.06 -2.62 -4.35
C PHE A 38 10.52 -3.93 -4.93
N GLY A 39 10.43 -4.03 -6.25
CA GLY A 39 9.81 -5.18 -6.89
C GLY A 39 8.29 -5.21 -6.71
N VAL A 40 7.69 -4.06 -6.42
CA VAL A 40 6.27 -3.92 -6.14
C VAL A 40 5.52 -3.39 -7.36
N THR A 41 4.34 -3.97 -7.63
CA THR A 41 3.41 -3.47 -8.62
C THR A 41 2.13 -3.07 -7.89
N VAL A 42 1.78 -1.80 -7.94
CA VAL A 42 0.55 -1.30 -7.31
C VAL A 42 -0.60 -1.43 -8.31
N HIS A 43 -1.60 -2.23 -7.96
CA HIS A 43 -2.78 -2.45 -8.80
C HIS A 43 -3.90 -1.45 -8.51
N GLY A 44 -3.96 -0.96 -7.29
CA GLY A 44 -4.99 -0.01 -6.91
C GLY A 44 -4.64 0.66 -5.60
N GLU A 45 -5.19 1.85 -5.40
CA GLU A 45 -5.02 2.61 -4.19
C GLU A 45 -6.25 3.45 -3.97
N ALA A 46 -6.58 3.72 -2.71
CA ALA A 46 -7.67 4.62 -2.37
C ALA A 46 -7.52 5.11 -0.95
N VAL A 47 -7.88 6.36 -0.74
CA VAL A 47 -7.94 6.96 0.60
C VAL A 47 -9.41 7.05 0.99
N LEU A 48 -9.75 6.69 2.21
CA LEU A 48 -11.11 6.81 2.70
C LEU A 48 -11.43 8.30 2.90
N ASP A 49 -12.51 8.77 2.28
CA ASP A 49 -12.90 10.19 2.36
C ASP A 49 -13.09 10.63 3.82
N GLY A 50 -12.46 11.75 4.16
CA GLY A 50 -12.55 12.32 5.49
C GLY A 50 -11.79 11.57 6.57
N ARG A 51 -10.99 10.58 6.18
CA ARG A 51 -10.22 9.77 7.12
C ARG A 51 -8.75 9.74 6.70
N HIS A 52 -7.88 9.50 7.67
CA HIS A 52 -6.45 9.44 7.41
C HIS A 52 -6.01 7.97 7.26
N THR A 53 -6.76 7.25 6.44
CA THR A 53 -6.56 5.82 6.20
C THR A 53 -6.58 5.55 4.70
N PHE A 54 -5.58 4.81 4.21
CA PHE A 54 -5.63 4.40 2.82
C PHE A 54 -5.26 2.93 2.64
N TYR A 55 -5.68 2.39 1.51
CA TYR A 55 -5.50 1.01 1.15
C TYR A 55 -4.74 0.90 -0.15
N LEU A 56 -3.90 -0.14 -0.24
CA LEU A 56 -3.21 -0.52 -1.46
C LEU A 56 -3.53 -1.97 -1.77
N ILE A 57 -3.70 -2.27 -3.06
CA ILE A 57 -3.71 -3.64 -3.56
C ILE A 57 -2.48 -3.75 -4.42
N LEU A 58 -1.55 -4.62 -4.04
CA LEU A 58 -0.26 -4.69 -4.72
C LEU A 58 0.26 -6.12 -4.80
N GLU A 59 1.20 -6.33 -5.73
CA GLU A 59 1.96 -7.56 -5.84
C GLU A 59 3.40 -7.31 -5.47
N ALA A 60 4.03 -8.27 -4.82
CA ALA A 60 5.43 -8.20 -4.42
C ALA A 60 6.01 -9.62 -4.35
N PRO A 61 7.34 -9.76 -4.37
CA PRO A 61 7.97 -11.08 -4.23
C PRO A 61 7.62 -11.75 -2.91
N ASP A 62 7.55 -10.98 -1.83
CA ASP A 62 7.23 -11.49 -0.49
C ASP A 62 6.79 -10.34 0.42
N GLU A 63 6.34 -10.68 1.62
CA GLU A 63 5.88 -9.69 2.60
C GLU A 63 7.00 -8.75 3.05
N ALA A 64 8.24 -9.24 3.13
CA ALA A 64 9.38 -8.42 3.52
C ALA A 64 9.57 -7.22 2.58
N LYS A 65 9.36 -7.44 1.27
CA LYS A 65 9.44 -6.37 0.28
C LYS A 65 8.31 -5.37 0.43
N VAL A 66 7.13 -5.83 0.80
CA VAL A 66 5.99 -4.95 1.09
C VAL A 66 6.31 -4.06 2.29
N MET A 67 6.84 -4.65 3.36
CA MET A 67 7.21 -3.90 4.56
C MET A 67 8.31 -2.87 4.27
N GLU A 68 9.28 -3.23 3.42
CA GLU A 68 10.32 -2.32 2.99
C GLU A 68 9.74 -1.15 2.20
N TYR A 69 8.84 -1.44 1.26
CA TYR A 69 8.14 -0.44 0.47
C TYR A 69 7.31 0.51 1.35
N MET A 70 6.69 -0.03 2.40
CA MET A 70 5.86 0.74 3.32
C MET A 70 6.64 1.41 4.46
N GLY A 71 7.97 1.25 4.49
CA GLY A 71 8.82 1.78 5.54
C GLY A 71 8.56 3.24 5.91
N PRO A 72 8.53 4.18 4.93
CA PRO A 72 8.27 5.59 5.23
C PRO A 72 6.92 5.83 5.92
N PHE A 73 5.91 5.02 5.59
CA PHE A 73 4.57 5.16 6.17
C PHE A 73 4.53 4.73 7.63
N GLY A 74 5.35 3.75 8.01
CA GLY A 74 5.43 3.27 9.38
C GLY A 74 5.94 4.32 10.36
N GLN A 75 6.60 5.36 9.87
CA GLN A 75 7.10 6.44 10.69
C GLN A 75 6.02 7.45 11.08
N VAL A 76 4.90 7.47 10.36
CA VAL A 76 3.84 8.46 10.57
C VAL A 76 2.50 7.83 10.95
N GLY A 77 2.47 6.52 11.13
CA GLY A 77 1.25 5.82 11.50
C GLY A 77 1.42 4.32 11.51
N SER A 78 0.32 3.60 11.42
CA SER A 78 0.33 2.14 11.41
C SER A 78 0.32 1.60 9.98
N VAL A 79 0.88 0.41 9.81
CA VAL A 79 0.87 -0.31 8.54
C VAL A 79 0.46 -1.76 8.84
N GLU A 80 -0.58 -2.22 8.16
CA GLU A 80 -1.03 -3.60 8.24
C GLU A 80 -0.95 -4.21 6.85
N VAL A 81 -0.41 -5.42 6.76
CA VAL A 81 -0.21 -6.14 5.50
C VAL A 81 -0.87 -7.49 5.60
N TRP A 82 -1.73 -7.82 4.64
CA TRP A 82 -2.40 -9.12 4.58
C TRP A 82 -2.11 -9.80 3.26
N PRO A 83 -1.72 -11.07 3.28
CA PRO A 83 -1.70 -11.86 2.04
C PRO A 83 -3.11 -11.98 1.50
N ALA A 84 -3.24 -11.92 0.18
CA ALA A 84 -4.54 -11.88 -0.47
C ALA A 84 -4.53 -12.73 -1.73
N SER A 85 -5.72 -13.03 -2.22
CA SER A 85 -5.92 -13.78 -3.46
C SER A 85 -7.02 -13.09 -4.27
N THR A 86 -6.98 -13.28 -5.58
CA THR A 86 -8.05 -12.79 -6.45
C THR A 86 -9.31 -13.62 -6.24
N CYS A 87 -10.46 -13.09 -6.63
CA CYS A 87 -11.72 -13.85 -6.59
C CYS A 87 -11.62 -15.13 -7.42
N GLU A 88 -10.95 -15.06 -8.56
CA GLU A 88 -10.74 -16.23 -9.42
C GLU A 88 -9.99 -17.33 -8.68
N GLN A 89 -8.90 -16.99 -7.99
CA GLN A 89 -8.13 -17.95 -7.21
C GLN A 89 -8.96 -18.56 -6.08
N VAL A 90 -9.75 -17.73 -5.40
CA VAL A 90 -10.61 -18.20 -4.30
C VAL A 90 -11.67 -19.15 -4.80
N VAL A 91 -12.28 -18.84 -5.94
CA VAL A 91 -13.30 -19.71 -6.55
C VAL A 91 -12.70 -21.03 -7.00
N GLU A 92 -11.51 -20.99 -7.62
CA GLU A 92 -10.81 -22.19 -8.08
C GLU A 92 -10.51 -23.17 -6.95
N ARG A 93 -10.03 -22.65 -5.82
CA ARG A 93 -9.71 -23.49 -4.67
C ARG A 93 -10.91 -23.78 -3.76
N ALA A 94 -12.06 -23.20 -4.08
CA ALA A 94 -13.35 -23.41 -3.40
C ALA A 94 -13.35 -23.02 -1.92
N LYS A 95 -12.51 -22.06 -1.50
CA LYS A 95 -12.49 -21.56 -0.12
C LYS A 95 -11.73 -20.24 -0.03
N CYS A 96 -12.06 -19.44 0.97
CA CYS A 96 -11.27 -18.28 1.34
C CYS A 96 -10.08 -18.70 2.21
#